data_3fd9c356f6b7e67e58bd5b0c8401b395
#
_entry.id   3fd9c356f6b7e67e58bd5b0c8401b395
#
_cell.length_a   1.000
_cell.length_b   1.000
_cell.length_c   1.000
_cell.angle_alpha   90.00
_cell.angle_beta   90.00
_cell.angle_gamma   90.00
#
_symmetry.space_group_name_H-M   'P 1'
#
loop_
_entity.id
_entity.type
_entity.pdbx_description
1 polymer ?
#
loop_
_entity_poly.entity_id
_entity_poly.type
_entity_poly.pdbx_seq_one_letter_code
_entity_poly.pdbx_strand_id
1 'polypeptide(L)'
;MKYYTAMTIAGSDSCGGAGVQADIKTMSALGVYAASAITAITVQNTLGVYAIQDINPEIVKGQIEAVMDDIHPDAIKVGMVNDRTTIQAIAETLKRYQGEYQHLIIDPVMVSTSGCRLMQEDALSIFIQELLPLATLLTPNIPEAEILAGMKIQNKEDIQNAALAISKLGCKYVLIKGGHFQGAEKIDYLFEDGKPITSYRGLSVNTRNTHGTGCTLSSAITSYLAREMDMNTAIAMAKTYLSGAILAGKDVQTGKGHGPVNHFYEPKALFIK
;
A
#
# COMPACT_ATOMS: atom_id res chain seq x y z
N MET A 1 -3.82 3.64 -28.72
CA MET A 1 -2.76 4.02 -27.76
C MET A 1 -3.43 4.45 -26.47
N LYS A 2 -3.10 3.81 -25.36
CA LYS A 2 -3.57 4.16 -24.00
C LYS A 2 -2.35 4.25 -23.08
N TYR A 3 -2.44 5.05 -22.04
CA TYR A 3 -1.47 4.99 -20.94
C TYR A 3 -1.67 3.72 -20.13
N TYR A 4 -0.61 3.18 -19.54
CA TYR A 4 -0.77 2.30 -18.40
C TYR A 4 -1.36 3.10 -17.23
N THR A 5 -2.39 2.55 -16.60
CA THR A 5 -3.20 3.25 -15.61
C THR A 5 -3.27 2.49 -14.29
N ALA A 6 -3.21 3.21 -13.20
CA ALA A 6 -3.43 2.64 -11.87
C ALA A 6 -4.37 3.52 -11.06
N MET A 7 -5.14 2.92 -10.17
CA MET A 7 -6.02 3.65 -9.26
C MET A 7 -5.60 3.41 -7.81
N THR A 8 -5.57 4.46 -7.01
CA THR A 8 -5.45 4.34 -5.56
C THR A 8 -6.78 4.63 -4.87
N ILE A 9 -7.15 3.80 -3.90
CA ILE A 9 -8.30 3.97 -3.00
C ILE A 9 -7.73 4.12 -1.60
N ALA A 10 -7.64 5.35 -1.09
CA ALA A 10 -6.98 5.60 0.20
C ALA A 10 -7.34 6.96 0.80
N GLY A 11 -6.97 7.17 2.05
CA GLY A 11 -7.07 8.47 2.71
C GLY A 11 -6.10 9.50 2.16
N SER A 12 -6.47 10.78 2.30
CA SER A 12 -5.66 11.93 1.89
C SER A 12 -4.77 12.37 3.05
N ASP A 13 -3.47 12.49 2.82
CA ASP A 13 -2.48 13.06 3.74
C ASP A 13 -2.16 14.50 3.35
N SER A 14 -2.63 15.48 4.16
CA SER A 14 -2.38 16.91 3.91
C SER A 14 -0.89 17.29 3.94
N CYS A 15 -0.04 16.49 4.61
CA CYS A 15 1.42 16.63 4.58
C CYS A 15 2.02 16.23 3.22
N GLY A 16 1.32 15.40 2.46
CA GLY A 16 1.72 14.99 1.11
C GLY A 16 2.77 13.87 1.07
N GLY A 17 3.10 13.25 2.21
CA GLY A 17 4.14 12.22 2.31
C GLY A 17 3.62 10.79 2.26
N ALA A 18 2.33 10.57 2.54
CA ALA A 18 1.66 9.27 2.52
C ALA A 18 0.29 9.36 1.81
N GLY A 19 -0.56 8.35 1.98
CA GLY A 19 -1.91 8.32 1.42
C GLY A 19 -1.95 8.49 -0.09
N VAL A 20 -3.08 8.99 -0.61
CA VAL A 20 -3.25 9.20 -2.07
C VAL A 20 -2.19 10.10 -2.66
N GLN A 21 -1.62 11.05 -1.90
CA GLN A 21 -0.57 11.94 -2.37
C GLN A 21 0.73 11.20 -2.66
N ALA A 22 1.16 10.31 -1.76
CA ALA A 22 2.33 9.46 -2.01
C ALA A 22 2.07 8.50 -3.16
N ASP A 23 0.87 7.94 -3.23
CA ASP A 23 0.46 6.99 -4.26
C ASP A 23 0.52 7.64 -5.66
N ILE A 24 -0.16 8.78 -5.85
CA ILE A 24 -0.16 9.51 -7.11
C ILE A 24 1.26 9.95 -7.51
N LYS A 25 2.05 10.49 -6.55
CA LYS A 25 3.43 10.88 -6.82
C LYS A 25 4.27 9.69 -7.27
N THR A 26 4.14 8.53 -6.60
CA THR A 26 4.88 7.31 -6.93
C THR A 26 4.48 6.76 -8.29
N MET A 27 3.18 6.60 -8.55
CA MET A 27 2.67 6.10 -9.83
C MET A 27 3.09 7.02 -10.98
N SER A 28 2.95 8.33 -10.81
CA SER A 28 3.38 9.33 -11.81
C SER A 28 4.89 9.30 -12.05
N ALA A 29 5.71 9.21 -10.99
CA ALA A 29 7.16 9.13 -11.11
C ALA A 29 7.61 7.84 -11.83
N LEU A 30 6.83 6.76 -11.74
CA LEU A 30 7.08 5.49 -12.42
C LEU A 30 6.44 5.42 -13.82
N GLY A 31 5.91 6.53 -14.33
CA GLY A 31 5.38 6.65 -15.67
C GLY A 31 4.02 5.97 -15.87
N VAL A 32 3.20 5.88 -14.83
CA VAL A 32 1.84 5.35 -14.85
C VAL A 32 0.84 6.48 -14.58
N TYR A 33 -0.23 6.57 -15.38
CA TYR A 33 -1.31 7.50 -15.12
C TYR A 33 -2.07 7.09 -13.86
N ALA A 34 -2.17 8.00 -12.91
CA ALA A 34 -2.76 7.73 -11.60
C ALA A 34 -4.15 8.34 -11.47
N ALA A 35 -5.16 7.50 -11.20
CA ALA A 35 -6.49 7.91 -10.74
C ALA A 35 -6.64 7.66 -9.23
N SER A 36 -7.63 8.27 -8.58
CA SER A 36 -7.82 8.11 -7.14
C SER A 36 -9.28 8.14 -6.71
N ALA A 37 -9.60 7.36 -5.65
CA ALA A 37 -10.78 7.49 -4.82
C ALA A 37 -10.35 7.80 -3.38
N ILE A 38 -10.84 8.91 -2.82
CA ILE A 38 -10.46 9.37 -1.48
C ILE A 38 -11.42 8.79 -0.46
N THR A 39 -10.89 8.06 0.55
CA THR A 39 -11.69 7.42 1.61
C THR A 39 -11.85 8.29 2.85
N ALA A 40 -10.87 9.12 3.15
CA ALA A 40 -10.87 10.03 4.29
C ALA A 40 -9.95 11.23 4.03
N ILE A 41 -10.18 12.33 4.73
CA ILE A 41 -9.30 13.50 4.75
C ILE A 41 -8.65 13.58 6.13
N THR A 42 -7.32 13.73 6.19
CA THR A 42 -6.61 13.92 7.45
C THR A 42 -6.15 15.36 7.63
N VAL A 43 -6.21 15.84 8.87
CA VAL A 43 -5.46 17.02 9.31
C VAL A 43 -4.14 16.50 9.84
N GLN A 44 -3.10 16.54 9.01
CA GLN A 44 -1.84 15.84 9.28
C GLN A 44 -0.64 16.69 8.84
N ASN A 45 0.45 16.56 9.57
CA ASN A 45 1.76 17.09 9.21
C ASN A 45 2.86 16.08 9.61
N THR A 46 4.13 16.46 9.50
CA THR A 46 5.26 15.57 9.81
C THR A 46 5.35 15.17 11.30
N LEU A 47 4.64 15.84 12.20
CA LEU A 47 4.60 15.54 13.63
C LEU A 47 3.52 14.54 14.00
N GLY A 48 2.40 14.47 13.25
CA GLY A 48 1.31 13.53 13.53
C GLY A 48 0.00 13.84 12.82
N VAL A 49 -0.99 13.00 13.11
CA VAL A 49 -2.38 13.12 12.68
C VAL A 49 -3.18 13.77 13.79
N TYR A 50 -3.89 14.87 13.51
CA TYR A 50 -4.67 15.65 14.48
C TYR A 50 -6.17 15.43 14.36
N ALA A 51 -6.66 15.15 13.13
CA ALA A 51 -8.05 14.82 12.89
C ALA A 51 -8.19 13.97 11.63
N ILE A 52 -9.27 13.19 11.57
CA ILE A 52 -9.66 12.39 10.42
C ILE A 52 -11.14 12.65 10.16
N GLN A 53 -11.49 12.91 8.92
CA GLN A 53 -12.87 12.97 8.45
C GLN A 53 -13.07 11.94 7.36
N ASP A 54 -13.91 10.96 7.63
CA ASP A 54 -14.28 9.94 6.66
C ASP A 54 -15.16 10.55 5.56
N ILE A 55 -14.96 10.09 4.33
CA ILE A 55 -15.82 10.44 3.20
C ILE A 55 -17.02 9.50 3.22
N ASN A 56 -18.20 10.04 2.94
CA ASN A 56 -19.43 9.26 2.85
C ASN A 56 -19.20 8.03 1.93
N PRO A 57 -19.51 6.80 2.39
CA PRO A 57 -19.28 5.56 1.64
C PRO A 57 -19.89 5.56 0.23
N GLU A 58 -21.06 6.18 0.04
CA GLU A 58 -21.67 6.31 -1.30
C GLU A 58 -20.85 7.22 -2.23
N ILE A 59 -20.17 8.22 -1.68
CA ILE A 59 -19.25 9.06 -2.47
C ILE A 59 -17.98 8.28 -2.81
N VAL A 60 -17.45 7.49 -1.88
CA VAL A 60 -16.28 6.61 -2.14
C VAL A 60 -16.63 5.62 -3.24
N LYS A 61 -17.76 4.95 -3.14
CA LYS A 61 -18.30 4.06 -4.18
C LYS A 61 -18.40 4.78 -5.52
N GLY A 62 -19.06 5.94 -5.57
CA GLY A 62 -19.22 6.71 -6.80
C GLY A 62 -17.90 7.14 -7.45
N GLN A 63 -16.86 7.46 -6.65
CA GLN A 63 -15.52 7.74 -7.18
C GLN A 63 -14.92 6.51 -7.86
N ILE A 64 -15.07 5.32 -7.24
CA ILE A 64 -14.56 4.07 -7.80
C ILE A 64 -15.29 3.76 -9.11
N GLU A 65 -16.64 3.79 -9.11
CA GLU A 65 -17.46 3.54 -10.29
C GLU A 65 -17.10 4.47 -11.44
N ALA A 66 -17.01 5.78 -11.19
CA ALA A 66 -16.68 6.76 -12.22
C ALA A 66 -15.32 6.51 -12.89
N VAL A 67 -14.32 6.03 -12.12
CA VAL A 67 -13.01 5.69 -12.67
C VAL A 67 -13.04 4.34 -13.38
N MET A 68 -13.75 3.35 -12.83
CA MET A 68 -13.86 2.03 -13.44
C MET A 68 -14.60 2.06 -14.76
N ASP A 69 -15.71 2.83 -14.84
CA ASP A 69 -16.57 2.88 -16.03
C ASP A 69 -15.94 3.62 -17.23
N ASP A 70 -14.96 4.49 -16.99
CA ASP A 70 -14.37 5.34 -18.05
C ASP A 70 -12.88 5.02 -18.30
N ILE A 71 -12.06 4.96 -17.24
CA ILE A 71 -10.61 4.83 -17.36
C ILE A 71 -10.18 3.38 -17.46
N HIS A 72 -10.86 2.46 -16.76
CA HIS A 72 -10.51 1.02 -16.66
C HIS A 72 -9.05 0.82 -16.23
N PRO A 73 -8.69 1.11 -14.97
CA PRO A 73 -7.31 1.01 -14.49
C PRO A 73 -6.78 -0.44 -14.57
N ASP A 74 -5.52 -0.59 -15.00
CA ASP A 74 -4.86 -1.90 -15.16
C ASP A 74 -4.59 -2.57 -13.80
N ALA A 75 -4.34 -1.76 -12.77
CA ALA A 75 -4.14 -2.23 -11.41
C ALA A 75 -4.73 -1.25 -10.40
N ILE A 76 -5.16 -1.78 -9.25
CA ILE A 76 -5.76 -1.00 -8.17
C ILE A 76 -4.94 -1.22 -6.90
N LYS A 77 -4.70 -0.14 -6.15
CA LYS A 77 -4.14 -0.18 -4.80
C LYS A 77 -5.19 0.29 -3.81
N VAL A 78 -5.40 -0.48 -2.74
CA VAL A 78 -6.14 -0.03 -1.55
C VAL A 78 -5.15 0.24 -0.42
N GLY A 79 -5.22 1.44 0.16
CA GLY A 79 -4.41 1.82 1.31
C GLY A 79 -5.25 2.04 2.57
N MET A 80 -5.11 3.19 3.22
CA MET A 80 -5.86 3.52 4.43
C MET A 80 -7.37 3.57 4.15
N VAL A 81 -8.12 2.71 4.86
CA VAL A 81 -9.57 2.78 5.00
C VAL A 81 -9.89 2.66 6.50
N ASN A 82 -10.64 3.61 7.04
CA ASN A 82 -10.79 3.79 8.48
C ASN A 82 -11.94 2.98 9.06
N ASP A 83 -13.12 3.03 8.45
CA ASP A 83 -14.36 2.54 9.03
C ASP A 83 -14.97 1.35 8.27
N ARG A 84 -15.83 0.62 8.99
CA ARG A 84 -16.51 -0.58 8.51
C ARG A 84 -17.33 -0.35 7.25
N THR A 85 -18.11 0.72 7.20
CA THR A 85 -19.06 0.99 6.12
C THR A 85 -18.36 1.34 4.82
N THR A 86 -17.27 2.08 4.91
CA THR A 86 -16.40 2.39 3.75
C THR A 86 -15.70 1.14 3.22
N ILE A 87 -15.18 0.27 4.10
CA ILE A 87 -14.58 -1.02 3.68
C ILE A 87 -15.61 -1.87 2.93
N GLN A 88 -16.83 -1.97 3.46
CA GLN A 88 -17.91 -2.73 2.83
C GLN A 88 -18.27 -2.16 1.44
N ALA A 89 -18.44 -0.83 1.35
CA ALA A 89 -18.74 -0.17 0.07
C ALA A 89 -17.64 -0.40 -0.98
N ILE A 90 -16.35 -0.33 -0.59
CA ILE A 90 -15.23 -0.62 -1.47
C ILE A 90 -15.26 -2.08 -1.93
N ALA A 91 -15.41 -3.03 -0.99
CA ALA A 91 -15.40 -4.45 -1.31
C ALA A 91 -16.56 -4.84 -2.25
N GLU A 92 -17.79 -4.38 -1.97
CA GLU A 92 -18.95 -4.62 -2.81
C GLU A 92 -18.77 -4.01 -4.22
N THR A 93 -18.18 -2.82 -4.30
CA THR A 93 -17.92 -2.17 -5.58
C THR A 93 -16.87 -2.95 -6.38
N LEU A 94 -15.72 -3.27 -5.78
CA LEU A 94 -14.66 -4.00 -6.46
C LEU A 94 -15.09 -5.42 -6.90
N LYS A 95 -15.97 -6.08 -6.14
CA LYS A 95 -16.57 -7.37 -6.55
C LYS A 95 -17.35 -7.25 -7.86
N ARG A 96 -18.09 -6.16 -8.08
CA ARG A 96 -18.86 -5.95 -9.32
C ARG A 96 -17.95 -5.76 -10.55
N TYR A 97 -16.76 -5.18 -10.36
CA TYR A 97 -15.76 -4.98 -11.41
C TYR A 97 -14.71 -6.10 -11.47
N GLN A 98 -14.96 -7.22 -10.79
CA GLN A 98 -14.03 -8.35 -10.81
C GLN A 98 -13.85 -8.89 -12.24
N GLY A 99 -12.60 -8.93 -12.71
CA GLY A 99 -12.27 -9.29 -14.11
C GLY A 99 -12.01 -8.08 -15.03
N GLU A 100 -12.32 -6.86 -14.59
CA GLU A 100 -12.03 -5.63 -15.34
C GLU A 100 -10.69 -5.00 -14.95
N TYR A 101 -10.11 -5.40 -13.82
CA TYR A 101 -8.76 -5.06 -13.38
C TYR A 101 -7.94 -6.34 -13.18
N GLN A 102 -6.62 -6.27 -13.45
CA GLN A 102 -5.78 -7.46 -13.38
C GLN A 102 -5.23 -7.72 -11.97
N HIS A 103 -4.94 -6.65 -11.22
CA HIS A 103 -4.29 -6.74 -9.91
C HIS A 103 -4.92 -5.81 -8.89
N LEU A 104 -5.20 -6.35 -7.69
CA LEU A 104 -5.59 -5.59 -6.51
C LEU A 104 -4.52 -5.75 -5.43
N ILE A 105 -3.82 -4.67 -5.12
CA ILE A 105 -2.79 -4.61 -4.09
C ILE A 105 -3.38 -3.95 -2.86
N ILE A 106 -3.34 -4.61 -1.72
CA ILE A 106 -3.84 -4.07 -0.45
C ILE A 106 -2.67 -3.84 0.50
N ASP A 107 -2.46 -2.59 0.91
CA ASP A 107 -1.58 -2.21 2.02
C ASP A 107 -2.47 -2.05 3.26
N PRO A 108 -2.45 -2.98 4.23
CA PRO A 108 -3.40 -3.01 5.35
C PRO A 108 -3.00 -2.00 6.43
N VAL A 109 -3.09 -0.71 6.11
CA VAL A 109 -2.65 0.38 6.99
C VAL A 109 -3.53 0.48 8.22
N MET A 110 -3.05 -0.04 9.36
CA MET A 110 -3.79 -0.04 10.64
C MET A 110 -3.36 1.09 11.56
N VAL A 111 -2.07 1.50 11.47
CA VAL A 111 -1.47 2.52 12.33
C VAL A 111 -0.58 3.44 11.50
N SER A 112 -0.62 4.74 11.77
CA SER A 112 0.26 5.71 11.12
C SER A 112 1.71 5.58 11.61
N THR A 113 2.67 6.18 10.88
CA THR A 113 4.07 6.27 11.30
C THR A 113 4.24 6.97 12.67
N SER A 114 3.32 7.86 13.03
CA SER A 114 3.29 8.54 14.33
C SER A 114 2.58 7.76 15.45
N GLY A 115 2.10 6.54 15.18
CA GLY A 115 1.41 5.68 16.15
C GLY A 115 -0.09 5.93 16.31
N CYS A 116 -0.68 6.82 15.51
CA CYS A 116 -2.13 7.03 15.50
C CYS A 116 -2.84 5.83 14.85
N ARG A 117 -3.86 5.30 15.50
CA ARG A 117 -4.72 4.24 14.94
C ARG A 117 -5.52 4.80 13.75
N LEU A 118 -5.42 4.14 12.61
CA LEU A 118 -6.05 4.54 11.34
C LEU A 118 -7.19 3.61 10.91
N MET A 119 -7.30 2.42 11.48
CA MET A 119 -8.42 1.49 11.26
C MET A 119 -9.17 1.29 12.56
N GLN A 120 -10.48 1.46 12.54
CA GLN A 120 -11.35 1.23 13.70
C GLN A 120 -11.37 -0.27 14.05
N GLU A 121 -11.65 -0.58 15.32
CA GLU A 121 -11.55 -1.96 15.82
C GLU A 121 -12.56 -2.90 15.19
N ASP A 122 -13.79 -2.42 15.00
CA ASP A 122 -14.88 -3.15 14.38
C ASP A 122 -14.74 -3.29 12.86
N ALA A 123 -13.87 -2.46 12.23
CA ALA A 123 -13.60 -2.50 10.80
C ALA A 123 -12.70 -3.69 10.40
N LEU A 124 -11.85 -4.20 11.31
CA LEU A 124 -10.92 -5.28 11.00
C LEU A 124 -11.64 -6.57 10.57
N SER A 125 -12.74 -6.92 11.21
CA SER A 125 -13.49 -8.13 10.87
C SER A 125 -14.05 -8.08 9.43
N ILE A 126 -14.60 -6.93 9.04
CA ILE A 126 -15.15 -6.73 7.69
C ILE A 126 -14.01 -6.64 6.66
N PHE A 127 -12.89 -6.03 7.00
CA PHE A 127 -11.68 -6.02 6.16
C PHE A 127 -11.24 -7.45 5.82
N ILE A 128 -11.13 -8.31 6.82
CA ILE A 128 -10.73 -9.72 6.66
C ILE A 128 -11.77 -10.51 5.85
N GLN A 129 -13.06 -10.30 6.10
CA GLN A 129 -14.12 -11.10 5.48
C GLN A 129 -14.45 -10.67 4.05
N GLU A 130 -14.42 -9.37 3.75
CA GLU A 130 -14.97 -8.83 2.51
C GLU A 130 -13.93 -8.28 1.55
N LEU A 131 -12.89 -7.60 2.06
CA LEU A 131 -11.93 -6.90 1.20
C LEU A 131 -10.66 -7.73 0.96
N LEU A 132 -10.11 -8.35 2.00
CA LEU A 132 -8.86 -9.11 1.90
C LEU A 132 -8.94 -10.28 0.91
N PRO A 133 -10.05 -11.05 0.79
CA PRO A 133 -10.17 -12.13 -0.20
C PRO A 133 -10.11 -11.67 -1.66
N LEU A 134 -10.30 -10.39 -1.93
CA LEU A 134 -10.20 -9.83 -3.28
C LEU A 134 -8.75 -9.51 -3.67
N ALA A 135 -7.82 -9.48 -2.70
CA ALA A 135 -6.44 -9.06 -2.91
C ALA A 135 -5.67 -10.05 -3.79
N THR A 136 -5.01 -9.54 -4.83
CA THR A 136 -3.93 -10.27 -5.52
C THR A 136 -2.71 -10.35 -4.61
N LEU A 137 -2.35 -9.22 -3.97
CA LEU A 137 -1.20 -9.10 -3.07
C LEU A 137 -1.58 -8.30 -1.83
N LEU A 138 -1.23 -8.82 -0.66
CA LEU A 138 -1.29 -8.10 0.61
C LEU A 138 0.13 -7.74 1.06
N THR A 139 0.36 -6.51 1.56
CA THR A 139 1.69 -6.01 1.93
C THR A 139 1.79 -5.60 3.41
N PRO A 140 1.54 -6.48 4.38
CA PRO A 140 1.58 -6.13 5.80
C PRO A 140 3.03 -5.92 6.29
N ASN A 141 3.22 -4.99 7.21
CA ASN A 141 4.40 -4.96 8.07
C ASN A 141 4.26 -6.01 9.19
N ILE A 142 5.30 -6.20 10.03
CA ILE A 142 5.27 -7.20 11.10
C ILE A 142 4.11 -7.00 12.07
N PRO A 143 3.86 -5.80 12.64
CA PRO A 143 2.70 -5.58 13.51
C PRO A 143 1.35 -5.87 12.83
N GLU A 144 1.18 -5.49 11.58
CA GLU A 144 -0.03 -5.78 10.80
C GLU A 144 -0.19 -7.27 10.54
N ALA A 145 0.91 -7.96 10.21
CA ALA A 145 0.91 -9.41 10.02
C ALA A 145 0.58 -10.15 11.32
N GLU A 146 1.08 -9.70 12.48
CA GLU A 146 0.71 -10.25 13.79
C GLU A 146 -0.79 -10.15 14.07
N ILE A 147 -1.39 -8.99 13.76
CA ILE A 147 -2.82 -8.76 13.94
C ILE A 147 -3.63 -9.69 13.03
N LEU A 148 -3.28 -9.76 11.75
CA LEU A 148 -4.00 -10.58 10.77
C LEU A 148 -3.84 -12.07 11.02
N ALA A 149 -2.66 -12.52 11.44
CA ALA A 149 -2.38 -13.91 11.72
C ALA A 149 -2.84 -14.36 13.13
N GLY A 150 -3.15 -13.41 14.02
CA GLY A 150 -3.50 -13.69 15.42
C GLY A 150 -2.35 -14.29 16.24
N MET A 151 -1.09 -14.02 15.87
CA MET A 151 0.10 -14.56 16.53
C MET A 151 1.25 -13.55 16.58
N LYS A 152 2.19 -13.77 17.49
CA LYS A 152 3.43 -12.98 17.57
C LYS A 152 4.48 -13.48 16.59
N ILE A 153 5.27 -12.56 16.04
CA ILE A 153 6.35 -12.83 15.08
C ILE A 153 7.68 -12.40 15.70
N GLN A 154 8.49 -13.38 16.10
CA GLN A 154 9.78 -13.15 16.77
C GLN A 154 10.97 -13.61 15.93
N ASN A 155 10.74 -14.51 14.98
CA ASN A 155 11.77 -15.14 14.16
C ASN A 155 11.24 -15.45 12.74
N LYS A 156 12.09 -16.02 11.90
CA LYS A 156 11.77 -16.34 10.50
C LYS A 156 10.69 -17.43 10.36
N GLU A 157 10.64 -18.39 11.27
CA GLU A 157 9.63 -19.45 11.27
C GLU A 157 8.26 -18.87 11.58
N ASP A 158 8.16 -17.91 12.50
CA ASP A 158 6.92 -17.20 12.81
C ASP A 158 6.43 -16.40 11.61
N ILE A 159 7.33 -15.80 10.80
CA ILE A 159 6.94 -15.11 9.54
C ILE A 159 6.25 -16.10 8.59
N GLN A 160 6.79 -17.30 8.43
CA GLN A 160 6.20 -18.32 7.56
C GLN A 160 4.84 -18.79 8.08
N ASN A 161 4.74 -19.02 9.39
CA ASN A 161 3.47 -19.40 10.03
C ASN A 161 2.41 -18.29 9.90
N ALA A 162 2.79 -17.04 10.08
CA ALA A 162 1.92 -15.90 9.89
C ALA A 162 1.46 -15.77 8.42
N ALA A 163 2.36 -15.93 7.46
CA ALA A 163 2.01 -15.91 6.04
C ALA A 163 1.01 -17.02 5.68
N LEU A 164 1.22 -18.23 6.21
CA LEU A 164 0.29 -19.35 6.03
C LEU A 164 -1.09 -19.06 6.65
N ALA A 165 -1.12 -18.45 7.84
CA ALA A 165 -2.37 -18.05 8.48
C ALA A 165 -3.13 -16.98 7.66
N ILE A 166 -2.40 -15.97 7.18
CA ILE A 166 -2.96 -14.89 6.37
C ILE A 166 -3.47 -15.41 5.01
N SER A 167 -2.74 -16.33 4.37
CA SER A 167 -3.19 -16.92 3.10
C SER A 167 -4.51 -17.68 3.23
N LYS A 168 -4.77 -18.30 4.38
CA LYS A 168 -6.07 -18.96 4.67
C LYS A 168 -7.25 -17.97 4.77
N LEU A 169 -6.98 -16.67 4.91
CA LEU A 169 -7.99 -15.62 4.87
C LEU A 169 -8.39 -15.24 3.43
N GLY A 170 -7.79 -15.88 2.40
CA GLY A 170 -8.19 -15.76 1.00
C GLY A 170 -7.23 -14.97 0.11
N CYS A 171 -6.12 -14.46 0.62
CA CYS A 171 -5.13 -13.73 -0.18
C CYS A 171 -4.07 -14.68 -0.76
N LYS A 172 -3.90 -14.64 -2.09
CA LYS A 172 -2.94 -15.51 -2.80
C LYS A 172 -1.50 -15.15 -2.49
N TYR A 173 -1.11 -13.88 -2.65
CA TYR A 173 0.25 -13.40 -2.41
C TYR A 173 0.33 -12.54 -1.15
N VAL A 174 1.30 -12.83 -0.29
CA VAL A 174 1.56 -12.06 0.94
C VAL A 174 3.02 -11.63 0.96
N LEU A 175 3.27 -10.31 0.98
CA LEU A 175 4.58 -9.72 1.16
C LEU A 175 4.72 -9.18 2.58
N ILE A 176 5.30 -9.96 3.49
CA ILE A 176 5.56 -9.50 4.87
C ILE A 176 6.80 -8.62 4.88
N LYS A 177 6.60 -7.33 5.22
CA LYS A 177 7.66 -6.31 5.27
C LYS A 177 8.49 -6.47 6.55
N GLY A 178 9.74 -6.93 6.43
CA GLY A 178 10.63 -7.21 7.56
C GLY A 178 11.37 -6.00 8.13
N GLY A 179 10.95 -4.78 7.79
CA GLY A 179 11.61 -3.54 8.22
C GLY A 179 11.67 -3.29 9.73
N HIS A 180 10.94 -4.06 10.54
CA HIS A 180 10.85 -3.95 12.00
C HIS A 180 11.86 -4.83 12.77
N PHE A 181 12.52 -5.77 12.10
CA PHE A 181 13.59 -6.53 12.77
C PHE A 181 14.83 -5.67 12.95
N GLN A 182 15.47 -5.78 14.14
CA GLN A 182 16.74 -5.12 14.41
C GLN A 182 17.84 -5.75 13.56
N GLY A 183 18.53 -4.95 12.76
CA GLY A 183 19.63 -5.39 11.91
C GLY A 183 19.95 -4.38 10.80
N ALA A 184 21.12 -4.54 10.19
CA ALA A 184 21.59 -3.70 9.09
C ALA A 184 20.83 -3.96 7.78
N GLU A 185 20.14 -5.08 7.65
CA GLU A 185 19.37 -5.46 6.47
C GLU A 185 17.87 -5.44 6.77
N LYS A 186 17.11 -4.88 5.82
CA LYS A 186 15.65 -4.91 5.82
C LYS A 186 15.19 -5.92 4.79
N ILE A 187 14.69 -7.07 5.25
CA ILE A 187 14.32 -8.18 4.38
C ILE A 187 12.79 -8.31 4.35
N ASP A 188 12.20 -8.24 3.16
CA ASP A 188 10.79 -8.52 2.95
C ASP A 188 10.65 -9.94 2.35
N TYR A 189 9.64 -10.69 2.78
CA TYR A 189 9.44 -12.09 2.42
C TYR A 189 8.15 -12.25 1.64
N LEU A 190 8.24 -12.80 0.42
CA LEU A 190 7.09 -13.10 -0.43
C LEU A 190 6.66 -14.56 -0.29
N PHE A 191 5.36 -14.74 -0.13
CA PHE A 191 4.70 -16.05 -0.06
C PHE A 191 3.58 -16.13 -1.11
N GLU A 192 3.36 -17.32 -1.66
CA GLU A 192 2.21 -17.68 -2.49
C GLU A 192 1.50 -18.85 -1.83
N ASP A 193 0.21 -18.71 -1.54
CA ASP A 193 -0.59 -19.71 -0.83
C ASP A 193 0.09 -20.20 0.47
N GLY A 194 0.71 -19.27 1.20
CA GLY A 194 1.46 -19.54 2.44
C GLY A 194 2.81 -20.22 2.25
N LYS A 195 3.23 -20.52 1.02
CA LYS A 195 4.54 -21.11 0.74
C LYS A 195 5.56 -20.02 0.39
N PRO A 196 6.79 -20.08 0.92
CA PRO A 196 7.81 -19.08 0.63
C PRO A 196 8.23 -19.16 -0.84
N ILE A 197 8.26 -18.00 -1.53
CA ILE A 197 8.78 -17.88 -2.90
C ILE A 197 10.19 -17.33 -2.88
N THR A 198 10.36 -16.11 -2.33
CA THR A 198 11.62 -15.38 -2.34
C THR A 198 11.68 -14.35 -1.22
N SER A 199 12.83 -13.70 -1.08
CA SER A 199 13.00 -12.56 -0.17
C SER A 199 13.74 -11.43 -0.88
N TYR A 200 13.38 -10.20 -0.52
CA TYR A 200 13.95 -8.99 -1.08
C TYR A 200 14.71 -8.23 0.00
N ARG A 201 16.01 -8.04 -0.23
CA ARG A 201 16.88 -7.29 0.69
C ARG A 201 16.86 -5.82 0.33
N GLY A 202 16.82 -4.97 1.34
CA GLY A 202 16.95 -3.52 1.21
C GLY A 202 18.00 -3.01 2.19
N LEU A 203 18.64 -1.90 1.82
CA LEU A 203 19.58 -1.24 2.71
C LEU A 203 18.84 -0.52 3.84
N SER A 204 19.36 -0.62 5.05
CA SER A 204 18.94 0.23 6.15
C SER A 204 19.60 1.59 5.99
N VAL A 205 18.81 2.62 5.75
CA VAL A 205 19.29 4.01 5.65
C VAL A 205 19.00 4.71 6.98
N ASN A 206 20.04 5.26 7.60
CA ASN A 206 19.87 6.05 8.82
C ASN A 206 19.27 7.41 8.46
N THR A 207 17.94 7.53 8.63
CA THR A 207 17.19 8.76 8.35
C THR A 207 15.91 8.81 9.16
N ARG A 208 15.42 10.02 9.41
CA ARG A 208 14.08 10.27 9.98
C ARG A 208 13.00 10.38 8.89
N ASN A 209 13.38 10.44 7.61
CA ASN A 209 12.51 10.64 6.46
C ASN A 209 11.95 9.29 5.97
N THR A 210 11.07 8.69 6.77
CA THR A 210 10.45 7.38 6.51
C THR A 210 8.94 7.46 6.33
N HIS A 211 8.36 8.68 6.38
CA HIS A 211 6.94 8.87 6.22
C HIS A 211 6.49 8.48 4.80
N GLY A 212 5.48 7.60 4.73
CA GLY A 212 4.91 7.10 3.49
C GLY A 212 5.68 5.97 2.79
N THR A 213 6.71 5.38 3.42
CA THR A 213 7.46 4.25 2.82
C THR A 213 6.58 3.06 2.46
N GLY A 214 5.57 2.71 3.28
CA GLY A 214 4.59 1.66 2.99
C GLY A 214 3.75 1.99 1.76
N CYS A 215 3.13 3.16 1.74
CA CYS A 215 2.35 3.65 0.59
C CYS A 215 3.19 3.69 -0.68
N THR A 216 4.44 4.18 -0.61
CA THR A 216 5.37 4.24 -1.74
C THR A 216 5.68 2.83 -2.27
N LEU A 217 5.96 1.85 -1.39
CA LEU A 217 6.24 0.48 -1.82
C LEU A 217 5.04 -0.15 -2.52
N SER A 218 3.86 -0.11 -1.88
CA SER A 218 2.65 -0.71 -2.44
C SER A 218 2.22 -0.05 -3.76
N SER A 219 2.35 1.28 -3.88
CA SER A 219 2.06 2.00 -5.12
C SER A 219 3.08 1.74 -6.23
N ALA A 220 4.36 1.57 -5.88
CA ALA A 220 5.38 1.18 -6.85
C ALA A 220 5.11 -0.24 -7.38
N ILE A 221 4.78 -1.20 -6.51
CA ILE A 221 4.37 -2.55 -6.93
C ILE A 221 3.17 -2.47 -7.87
N THR A 222 2.13 -1.72 -7.49
CA THR A 222 0.93 -1.50 -8.31
C THR A 222 1.29 -0.95 -9.69
N SER A 223 2.20 0.03 -9.74
CA SER A 223 2.65 0.65 -10.99
C SER A 223 3.38 -0.35 -11.93
N TYR A 224 4.25 -1.19 -11.38
CA TYR A 224 4.95 -2.19 -12.18
C TYR A 224 4.03 -3.32 -12.63
N LEU A 225 3.07 -3.74 -11.80
CA LEU A 225 2.05 -4.71 -12.19
C LEU A 225 1.10 -4.13 -13.26
N ALA A 226 0.69 -2.86 -13.14
CA ALA A 226 -0.08 -2.17 -14.17
C ALA A 226 0.65 -2.15 -15.52
N ARG A 227 1.99 -2.15 -15.51
CA ARG A 227 2.88 -2.24 -16.68
C ARG A 227 3.18 -3.68 -17.10
N GLU A 228 2.34 -4.62 -16.71
CA GLU A 228 2.39 -6.06 -17.12
C GLU A 228 3.66 -6.80 -16.68
N MET A 229 4.37 -6.31 -15.66
CA MET A 229 5.49 -7.04 -15.08
C MET A 229 4.99 -8.18 -14.19
N ASP A 230 5.73 -9.27 -14.12
CA ASP A 230 5.42 -10.36 -13.18
C ASP A 230 5.61 -9.93 -11.71
N MET A 231 4.99 -10.65 -10.79
CA MET A 231 4.96 -10.33 -9.36
C MET A 231 6.36 -10.18 -8.75
N ASN A 232 7.27 -11.09 -9.05
CA ASN A 232 8.63 -11.08 -8.50
C ASN A 232 9.42 -9.85 -8.98
N THR A 233 9.35 -9.58 -10.27
CA THR A 233 10.00 -8.42 -10.91
C THR A 233 9.41 -7.11 -10.38
N ALA A 234 8.08 -7.01 -10.29
CA ALA A 234 7.39 -5.82 -9.79
C ALA A 234 7.81 -5.48 -8.36
N ILE A 235 7.88 -6.48 -7.45
CA ILE A 235 8.32 -6.26 -6.07
C ILE A 235 9.81 -5.89 -6.00
N ALA A 236 10.68 -6.57 -6.77
CA ALA A 236 12.11 -6.27 -6.78
C ALA A 236 12.39 -4.83 -7.24
N MET A 237 11.73 -4.40 -8.33
CA MET A 237 11.86 -3.03 -8.86
C MET A 237 11.27 -1.99 -7.89
N ALA A 238 10.12 -2.28 -7.26
CA ALA A 238 9.51 -1.41 -6.26
C ALA A 238 10.42 -1.24 -5.03
N LYS A 239 11.07 -2.32 -4.59
CA LYS A 239 12.04 -2.27 -3.49
C LYS A 239 13.26 -1.42 -3.84
N THR A 240 13.77 -1.54 -5.06
CA THR A 240 14.87 -0.71 -5.59
C THR A 240 14.47 0.76 -5.64
N TYR A 241 13.29 1.06 -6.19
CA TYR A 241 12.75 2.41 -6.25
C TYR A 241 12.58 3.02 -4.86
N LEU A 242 11.97 2.30 -3.91
CA LEU A 242 11.82 2.79 -2.53
C LEU A 242 13.17 3.08 -1.89
N SER A 243 14.15 2.19 -2.07
CA SER A 243 15.51 2.38 -1.51
C SER A 243 16.16 3.64 -2.06
N GLY A 244 16.02 3.90 -3.36
CA GLY A 244 16.48 5.12 -4.02
C GLY A 244 15.77 6.38 -3.50
N ALA A 245 14.44 6.31 -3.35
CA ALA A 245 13.63 7.41 -2.83
C ALA A 245 13.99 7.78 -1.38
N ILE A 246 14.27 6.78 -0.53
CA ILE A 246 14.75 7.00 0.84
C ILE A 246 16.15 7.63 0.82
N LEU A 247 17.06 7.08 0.04
CA LEU A 247 18.45 7.55 -0.04
C LEU A 247 18.53 8.99 -0.56
N ALA A 248 17.77 9.31 -1.60
CA ALA A 248 17.74 10.67 -2.19
C ALA A 248 17.08 11.71 -1.27
N GLY A 249 16.19 11.29 -0.37
CA GLY A 249 15.53 12.17 0.58
C GLY A 249 16.16 12.18 1.98
N LYS A 250 17.18 11.37 2.26
CA LYS A 250 17.64 11.06 3.62
C LYS A 250 18.05 12.27 4.47
N ASP A 251 18.67 13.27 3.85
CA ASP A 251 19.22 14.45 4.51
C ASP A 251 18.35 15.72 4.27
N VAL A 252 17.21 15.57 3.58
CA VAL A 252 16.30 16.68 3.26
C VAL A 252 15.37 16.94 4.43
N GLN A 253 15.33 18.15 4.93
CA GLN A 253 14.40 18.53 5.98
C GLN A 253 13.08 19.03 5.39
N THR A 254 12.01 18.23 5.59
CA THR A 254 10.64 18.63 5.29
C THR A 254 9.83 18.58 6.58
N GLY A 255 9.55 19.74 7.15
CA GLY A 255 8.88 19.85 8.44
C GLY A 255 9.80 19.58 9.64
N LYS A 256 9.18 19.40 10.83
CA LYS A 256 9.91 19.25 12.13
C LYS A 256 9.93 17.79 12.62
N GLY A 257 9.10 16.92 12.06
CA GLY A 257 8.95 15.52 12.45
C GLY A 257 9.55 14.53 11.46
N HIS A 258 8.86 13.42 11.22
CA HIS A 258 9.23 12.42 10.23
C HIS A 258 8.94 12.95 8.83
N GLY A 259 9.99 13.28 8.07
CA GLY A 259 9.87 13.75 6.69
C GLY A 259 9.49 12.62 5.72
N PRO A 260 8.97 12.98 4.52
CA PRO A 260 8.66 12.03 3.47
C PRO A 260 9.92 11.57 2.73
N VAL A 261 9.79 10.45 2.00
CA VAL A 261 10.77 10.04 0.99
C VAL A 261 10.73 10.98 -0.22
N ASN A 262 11.79 10.97 -1.05
CA ASN A 262 11.80 11.72 -2.31
C ASN A 262 11.14 10.89 -3.42
N HIS A 263 9.82 11.03 -3.59
CA HIS A 263 9.07 10.30 -4.61
C HIS A 263 9.53 10.61 -6.06
N PHE A 264 10.12 11.77 -6.30
CA PHE A 264 10.54 12.22 -7.64
C PHE A 264 12.05 12.15 -7.86
N TYR A 265 12.76 11.25 -7.17
CA TYR A 265 14.22 11.17 -7.33
C TYR A 265 14.67 10.72 -8.74
N GLU A 266 13.82 9.96 -9.45
CA GLU A 266 14.12 9.45 -10.79
C GLU A 266 12.83 9.31 -11.63
N PRO A 267 12.15 10.44 -11.98
CA PRO A 267 10.87 10.38 -12.67
C PRO A 267 11.02 9.90 -14.12
N LYS A 268 10.05 9.13 -14.59
CA LYS A 268 9.92 8.62 -15.96
C LYS A 268 8.78 9.34 -16.69
N ALA A 269 8.88 9.41 -18.02
CA ALA A 269 7.74 9.79 -18.86
C ALA A 269 6.63 8.72 -18.75
N LEU A 270 5.38 9.12 -19.01
CA LEU A 270 4.25 8.19 -19.05
C LEU A 270 4.46 7.14 -20.13
N PHE A 271 4.30 5.88 -19.75
CA PHE A 271 4.37 4.75 -20.68
C PHE A 271 3.02 4.58 -21.41
N ILE A 272 3.10 4.22 -22.67
CA ILE A 272 1.95 3.99 -23.57
C ILE A 272 1.95 2.50 -23.97
N LYS A 273 0.77 1.91 -24.02
CA LYS A 273 0.51 0.58 -24.56
C LYS A 273 -0.40 0.62 -25.78
#